data_35befe39e5d80a53d5cfcb337503cfe1
#
_entry.id   35befe39e5d80a53d5cfcb337503cfe1
#
_cell.length_a   1.000
_cell.length_b   1.000
_cell.length_c   1.000
_cell.angle_alpha   90.00
_cell.angle_beta   90.00
_cell.angle_gamma   90.00
#
_symmetry.space_group_name_H-M   'P 1'
#
loop_
_entity.id
_entity.type
_entity.pdbx_description
1 polymer ?
#
loop_
_entity_poly.entity_id
_entity_poly.type
_entity_poly.pdbx_seq_one_letter_code
_entity_poly.pdbx_strand_id
1 'polypeptide(L)'
;MVGPGAVGSLGGMTADSYAAAVGLVERSAAAYVSGIPGDPADDGLFGPASVTWRVSGDLARPVAGLRALMMQALHPLAMAGVDQHSDWRQDPVGRLAATSAYLATISFGERAAAERVAARVRRIHEYVTGVDAVTGRRYEASDPALLLWVHVALVESSLAAGRLFGTPLTAGDSDRYAAEMVVAAELVGVPRDLVPASVDALGSYIASVQPELRCTPAASESMAYLLDPPGMEEDLAEIWADIRDGVLASLPDWARDMYGYDVAPLTPARQTEIQQALGILDAVFLGEPGVLEARQRITLRMRAAQRA
;
A
#
# COMPACT_ATOMS: atom_id res chain seq x y z
N MET A 1 11.22 29.79 6.25
CA MET A 1 11.45 30.00 4.83
C MET A 1 12.81 29.41 4.48
N VAL A 2 12.83 28.16 4.05
CA VAL A 2 14.04 27.57 3.45
C VAL A 2 13.88 27.82 1.95
N GLY A 3 14.77 28.65 1.39
CA GLY A 3 14.71 29.04 -0.01
C GLY A 3 14.95 27.87 -0.96
N PRO A 4 14.63 28.02 -2.26
CA PRO A 4 14.72 26.95 -3.28
C PRO A 4 16.17 26.56 -3.67
N GLY A 5 17.11 26.66 -2.77
CA GLY A 5 18.56 26.46 -3.03
C GLY A 5 19.19 25.23 -2.37
N ALA A 6 18.42 24.33 -1.74
CA ALA A 6 18.98 23.16 -1.04
C ALA A 6 18.72 21.81 -1.73
N VAL A 7 18.13 21.81 -2.93
CA VAL A 7 18.08 20.62 -3.80
C VAL A 7 19.30 20.68 -4.70
N GLY A 8 20.42 20.20 -4.19
CA GLY A 8 21.62 20.02 -4.98
C GLY A 8 21.32 19.08 -6.14
N SER A 9 21.39 19.62 -7.37
CA SER A 9 21.58 18.91 -8.63
C SER A 9 20.91 17.53 -8.76
N LEU A 10 19.60 17.48 -8.82
CA LEU A 10 18.87 16.47 -9.55
C LEU A 10 18.98 16.88 -11.02
N GLY A 11 19.93 16.28 -11.76
CA GLY A 11 20.28 16.72 -13.10
C GLY A 11 19.10 16.58 -14.05
N GLY A 12 18.67 17.68 -14.65
CA GLY A 12 17.89 17.66 -15.87
C GLY A 12 16.36 17.75 -15.76
N MET A 13 15.74 17.66 -14.59
CA MET A 13 14.28 17.65 -14.42
C MET A 13 13.61 18.92 -14.95
N THR A 14 12.67 18.79 -15.89
CA THR A 14 11.91 19.95 -16.41
C THR A 14 10.83 20.39 -15.42
N ALA A 15 10.37 21.66 -15.53
CA ALA A 15 9.36 22.21 -14.62
C ALA A 15 8.02 21.45 -14.66
N ASP A 16 7.66 20.88 -15.79
CA ASP A 16 6.40 20.14 -15.99
C ASP A 16 6.46 18.71 -15.42
N SER A 17 7.62 18.04 -15.49
CA SER A 17 7.93 16.75 -14.85
C SER A 17 7.77 16.82 -13.36
N TYR A 18 8.35 17.85 -12.82
CA TYR A 18 8.22 18.18 -11.41
C TYR A 18 6.75 18.38 -11.04
N ALA A 19 5.94 19.05 -11.87
CA ALA A 19 4.54 19.32 -11.60
C ALA A 19 3.63 18.07 -11.57
N ALA A 20 3.85 17.09 -12.47
CA ALA A 20 3.04 15.86 -12.49
C ALA A 20 3.40 14.91 -11.34
N ALA A 21 4.70 14.73 -11.06
CA ALA A 21 5.17 13.97 -9.90
C ALA A 21 4.75 14.64 -8.59
N VAL A 22 4.88 15.96 -8.52
CA VAL A 22 4.43 16.78 -7.41
C VAL A 22 2.93 16.59 -7.20
N GLY A 23 2.11 16.61 -8.25
CA GLY A 23 0.66 16.41 -8.14
C GLY A 23 0.27 15.05 -7.56
N LEU A 24 0.99 13.97 -7.87
CA LEU A 24 0.79 12.66 -7.25
C LEU A 24 1.24 12.67 -5.78
N VAL A 25 2.44 13.22 -5.54
CA VAL A 25 3.03 13.30 -4.19
C VAL A 25 2.20 14.24 -3.32
N GLU A 26 1.81 15.43 -3.81
CA GLU A 26 0.98 16.39 -3.08
C GLU A 26 -0.36 15.79 -2.64
N ARG A 27 -1.08 15.12 -3.56
CA ARG A 27 -2.37 14.49 -3.20
C ARG A 27 -2.19 13.37 -2.19
N SER A 28 -1.16 12.54 -2.37
CA SER A 28 -0.85 11.48 -1.41
C SER A 28 -0.39 12.03 -0.06
N ALA A 29 0.39 13.11 -0.07
CA ALA A 29 0.86 13.80 1.12
C ALA A 29 -0.29 14.47 1.88
N ALA A 30 -1.14 15.22 1.20
CA ALA A 30 -2.33 15.84 1.82
C ALA A 30 -3.26 14.77 2.43
N ALA A 31 -3.45 13.67 1.71
CA ALA A 31 -4.23 12.54 2.19
C ALA A 31 -3.58 11.87 3.42
N TYR A 32 -2.27 11.68 3.39
CA TYR A 32 -1.51 11.14 4.53
C TYR A 32 -1.62 12.05 5.76
N VAL A 33 -1.38 13.36 5.61
CA VAL A 33 -1.45 14.33 6.71
C VAL A 33 -2.85 14.40 7.30
N SER A 34 -3.89 14.36 6.47
CA SER A 34 -5.28 14.38 6.92
C SER A 34 -5.67 13.11 7.71
N GLY A 35 -4.99 12.00 7.46
CA GLY A 35 -5.19 10.74 8.17
C GLY A 35 -4.50 10.66 9.53
N ILE A 36 -3.58 11.61 9.85
CA ILE A 36 -2.81 11.61 11.10
C ILE A 36 -3.29 12.75 12.01
N PRO A 37 -4.29 12.52 12.84
CA PRO A 37 -4.82 13.55 13.73
C PRO A 37 -3.89 13.92 14.88
N GLY A 38 -4.23 15.05 15.51
CA GLY A 38 -3.33 15.80 16.36
C GLY A 38 -3.36 15.49 17.85
N ASP A 39 -4.24 14.63 18.38
CA ASP A 39 -4.23 14.34 19.81
C ASP A 39 -3.09 13.36 20.16
N PRO A 40 -2.04 13.81 20.85
CA PRO A 40 -0.93 12.94 21.24
C PRO A 40 -1.30 11.93 22.34
N ALA A 41 -2.47 12.06 22.96
CA ALA A 41 -2.94 11.15 24.01
C ALA A 41 -3.70 9.94 23.45
N ASP A 42 -4.20 10.01 22.20
CA ASP A 42 -4.88 8.89 21.54
C ASP A 42 -3.87 8.00 20.81
N ASP A 43 -3.68 6.78 21.28
CA ASP A 43 -2.80 5.78 20.67
C ASP A 43 -3.41 5.12 19.42
N GLY A 44 -4.61 5.47 19.03
CA GLY A 44 -5.30 4.90 17.89
C GLY A 44 -5.65 3.42 18.10
N LEU A 45 -5.53 2.65 17.03
CA LEU A 45 -5.79 1.20 17.06
C LEU A 45 -4.61 0.39 17.58
N PHE A 46 -3.37 0.86 17.33
CA PHE A 46 -2.16 0.05 17.51
C PHE A 46 -1.19 0.64 18.53
N GLY A 47 -1.10 1.94 18.60
CA GLY A 47 -0.16 2.66 19.47
C GLY A 47 1.28 2.67 18.95
N PRO A 48 2.12 3.57 19.53
CA PRO A 48 3.47 3.85 19.04
C PRO A 48 4.49 2.74 19.32
N ALA A 49 4.18 1.78 20.19
CA ALA A 49 5.01 0.60 20.46
C ALA A 49 4.72 -0.58 19.49
N SER A 50 3.71 -0.45 18.63
CA SER A 50 3.30 -1.52 17.73
C SER A 50 4.28 -1.77 16.59
N VAL A 51 4.27 -2.98 16.07
CA VAL A 51 4.98 -3.31 14.82
C VAL A 51 4.27 -2.64 13.64
N THR A 52 2.96 -2.47 13.71
CA THR A 52 2.16 -1.79 12.68
C THR A 52 2.67 -0.37 12.42
N TRP A 53 3.03 0.41 13.46
CA TRP A 53 3.59 1.74 13.25
C TRP A 53 4.96 1.70 12.57
N ARG A 54 5.79 0.69 12.87
CA ARG A 54 7.09 0.48 12.21
C ARG A 54 6.92 0.18 10.73
N VAL A 55 6.05 -0.77 10.41
CA VAL A 55 5.76 -1.21 9.02
C VAL A 55 5.10 -0.09 8.22
N SER A 56 4.09 0.58 8.80
CA SER A 56 3.38 1.66 8.11
C SER A 56 4.22 2.94 7.93
N GLY A 57 5.27 3.12 8.72
CA GLY A 57 6.25 4.20 8.59
C GLY A 57 7.47 3.85 7.73
N ASP A 58 7.56 2.63 7.23
CA ASP A 58 8.74 2.10 6.54
C ASP A 58 8.91 2.66 5.11
N LEU A 59 10.16 2.70 4.65
CA LEU A 59 10.54 3.17 3.32
C LEU A 59 9.98 2.29 2.20
N ALA A 60 9.78 0.99 2.46
CA ALA A 60 9.26 0.03 1.49
C ALA A 60 7.77 0.20 1.15
N ARG A 61 7.04 1.14 1.79
CA ARG A 61 5.59 1.37 1.58
C ARG A 61 5.14 1.50 0.13
N PRO A 62 5.84 2.23 -0.78
CA PRO A 62 5.43 2.33 -2.17
C PRO A 62 5.43 0.97 -2.87
N VAL A 63 6.47 0.16 -2.68
CA VAL A 63 6.55 -1.21 -3.20
C VAL A 63 5.46 -2.08 -2.57
N ALA A 64 5.27 -2.02 -1.25
CA ALA A 64 4.24 -2.78 -0.55
C ALA A 64 2.84 -2.49 -1.06
N GLY A 65 2.51 -1.21 -1.26
CA GLY A 65 1.21 -0.77 -1.75
C GLY A 65 0.91 -1.23 -3.18
N LEU A 66 1.84 -1.02 -4.11
CA LEU A 66 1.68 -1.46 -5.50
C LEU A 66 1.62 -2.99 -5.59
N ARG A 67 2.48 -3.70 -4.84
CA ARG A 67 2.45 -5.16 -4.76
C ARG A 67 1.11 -5.66 -4.21
N ALA A 68 0.57 -5.01 -3.18
CA ALA A 68 -0.74 -5.38 -2.63
C ALA A 68 -1.85 -5.22 -3.66
N LEU A 69 -1.84 -4.13 -4.43
CA LEU A 69 -2.81 -3.93 -5.52
C LEU A 69 -2.70 -5.02 -6.59
N MET A 70 -1.47 -5.42 -6.98
CA MET A 70 -1.28 -6.53 -7.91
C MET A 70 -1.82 -7.84 -7.35
N MET A 71 -1.51 -8.19 -6.12
CA MET A 71 -2.02 -9.39 -5.46
C MET A 71 -3.56 -9.38 -5.38
N GLN A 72 -4.14 -8.27 -4.95
CA GLN A 72 -5.59 -8.09 -4.82
C GLN A 72 -6.31 -8.27 -6.16
N ALA A 73 -5.75 -7.71 -7.25
CA ALA A 73 -6.33 -7.76 -8.57
C ALA A 73 -6.36 -9.16 -9.21
N LEU A 74 -5.56 -10.10 -8.72
CA LEU A 74 -5.60 -11.50 -9.16
C LEU A 74 -6.88 -12.22 -8.75
N HIS A 75 -7.63 -11.73 -7.75
CA HIS A 75 -8.93 -12.32 -7.44
C HIS A 75 -10.00 -11.74 -8.37
N PRO A 76 -10.59 -12.55 -9.28
CA PRO A 76 -11.46 -12.04 -10.35
C PRO A 76 -12.66 -11.26 -9.83
N LEU A 77 -13.29 -11.71 -8.73
CA LEU A 77 -14.44 -11.02 -8.16
C LEU A 77 -14.06 -9.70 -7.48
N ALA A 78 -12.91 -9.64 -6.81
CA ALA A 78 -12.41 -8.39 -6.23
C ALA A 78 -12.06 -7.38 -7.35
N MET A 79 -11.40 -7.85 -8.42
CA MET A 79 -11.06 -7.00 -9.55
C MET A 79 -12.33 -6.53 -10.31
N ALA A 80 -13.34 -7.38 -10.46
CA ALA A 80 -14.62 -7.00 -11.07
C ALA A 80 -15.31 -5.86 -10.30
N GLY A 81 -15.27 -5.88 -8.96
CA GLY A 81 -15.78 -4.80 -8.12
C GLY A 81 -15.03 -3.48 -8.36
N VAL A 82 -13.71 -3.56 -8.48
CA VAL A 82 -12.86 -2.41 -8.82
C VAL A 82 -13.16 -1.89 -10.22
N ASP A 83 -13.25 -2.77 -11.20
CA ASP A 83 -13.42 -2.44 -12.60
C ASP A 83 -14.76 -1.77 -12.91
N GLN A 84 -15.83 -2.26 -12.26
CA GLN A 84 -17.19 -1.82 -12.53
C GLN A 84 -17.64 -0.61 -11.68
N HIS A 85 -16.99 -0.34 -10.55
CA HIS A 85 -17.46 0.67 -9.57
C HIS A 85 -16.40 1.71 -9.16
N SER A 86 -15.26 1.75 -9.82
CA SER A 86 -14.18 2.68 -9.48
C SER A 86 -13.71 3.43 -10.72
N ASP A 87 -13.42 4.72 -10.53
CA ASP A 87 -12.90 5.61 -11.58
C ASP A 87 -11.40 5.43 -11.83
N TRP A 88 -10.87 4.20 -11.64
CA TRP A 88 -9.42 3.98 -11.73
C TRP A 88 -8.82 4.31 -13.10
N ARG A 89 -9.63 4.29 -14.17
CA ARG A 89 -9.20 4.70 -15.52
C ARG A 89 -9.18 6.22 -15.70
N GLN A 90 -10.04 6.95 -14.99
CA GLN A 90 -10.20 8.40 -15.09
C GLN A 90 -9.34 9.14 -14.08
N ASP A 91 -9.25 8.65 -12.84
CA ASP A 91 -8.46 9.24 -11.76
C ASP A 91 -7.72 8.18 -10.91
N PRO A 92 -6.75 7.47 -11.50
CA PRO A 92 -5.97 6.45 -10.77
C PRO A 92 -5.19 7.04 -9.61
N VAL A 93 -4.73 8.27 -9.76
CA VAL A 93 -3.95 9.00 -8.74
C VAL A 93 -4.82 9.36 -7.54
N GLY A 94 -6.03 9.90 -7.77
CA GLY A 94 -6.97 10.20 -6.70
C GLY A 94 -7.38 8.94 -5.92
N ARG A 95 -7.54 7.82 -6.63
CA ARG A 95 -7.80 6.52 -5.99
C ARG A 95 -6.64 6.05 -5.12
N LEU A 96 -5.40 6.13 -5.61
CA LEU A 96 -4.22 5.75 -4.85
C LEU A 96 -4.07 6.65 -3.62
N ALA A 97 -4.28 7.95 -3.77
CA ALA A 97 -4.26 8.92 -2.67
C ALA A 97 -5.33 8.61 -1.60
N ALA A 98 -6.57 8.29 -2.02
CA ALA A 98 -7.65 7.91 -1.10
C ALA A 98 -7.32 6.62 -0.31
N THR A 99 -6.69 5.63 -0.97
CA THR A 99 -6.24 4.41 -0.32
C THR A 99 -5.11 4.71 0.68
N SER A 100 -4.16 5.56 0.30
CA SER A 100 -3.06 5.99 1.18
C SER A 100 -3.58 6.72 2.43
N ALA A 101 -4.58 7.61 2.26
CA ALA A 101 -5.24 8.30 3.38
C ALA A 101 -5.94 7.31 4.33
N TYR A 102 -6.66 6.36 3.78
CA TYR A 102 -7.31 5.30 4.56
C TYR A 102 -6.28 4.53 5.38
N LEU A 103 -5.21 4.04 4.75
CA LEU A 103 -4.16 3.28 5.43
C LEU A 103 -3.44 4.11 6.50
N ALA A 104 -3.14 5.38 6.23
CA ALA A 104 -2.54 6.28 7.20
C ALA A 104 -3.46 6.50 8.41
N THR A 105 -4.75 6.69 8.19
CA THR A 105 -5.75 6.87 9.26
C THR A 105 -5.90 5.59 10.09
N ILE A 106 -5.96 4.43 9.46
CA ILE A 106 -6.01 3.14 10.17
C ILE A 106 -4.75 2.93 11.02
N SER A 107 -3.57 3.25 10.47
CA SER A 107 -2.28 2.97 11.13
C SER A 107 -1.97 3.94 12.26
N PHE A 108 -2.16 5.23 12.03
CA PHE A 108 -1.66 6.30 12.90
C PHE A 108 -2.75 7.21 13.47
N GLY A 109 -3.97 7.12 12.94
CA GLY A 109 -5.08 7.98 13.30
C GLY A 109 -5.65 7.68 14.69
N GLU A 110 -6.37 8.67 15.24
CA GLU A 110 -7.18 8.47 16.44
C GLU A 110 -8.15 7.30 16.24
N ARG A 111 -8.42 6.55 17.29
CA ARG A 111 -9.35 5.40 17.23
C ARG A 111 -10.68 5.77 16.59
N ALA A 112 -11.29 6.87 17.01
CA ALA A 112 -12.57 7.32 16.47
C ALA A 112 -12.48 7.69 14.97
N ALA A 113 -11.34 8.21 14.49
CA ALA A 113 -11.12 8.49 13.08
C ALA A 113 -10.99 7.20 12.26
N ALA A 114 -10.22 6.23 12.74
CA ALA A 114 -10.07 4.92 12.13
C ALA A 114 -11.42 4.19 12.01
N GLU A 115 -12.22 4.18 13.07
CA GLU A 115 -13.56 3.58 13.07
C GLU A 115 -14.50 4.26 12.07
N ARG A 116 -14.45 5.62 11.96
CA ARG A 116 -15.27 6.37 10.98
C ARG A 116 -14.90 6.04 9.54
N VAL A 117 -13.60 6.01 9.19
CA VAL A 117 -13.20 5.70 7.81
C VAL A 117 -13.52 4.25 7.45
N ALA A 118 -13.34 3.30 8.36
CA ALA A 118 -13.72 1.91 8.16
C ALA A 118 -15.24 1.75 7.99
N ALA A 119 -16.04 2.43 8.80
CA ALA A 119 -17.49 2.42 8.67
C ALA A 119 -17.96 3.03 7.33
N ARG A 120 -17.24 4.05 6.81
CA ARG A 120 -17.50 4.59 5.48
C ARG A 120 -17.21 3.56 4.39
N VAL A 121 -16.09 2.86 4.48
CA VAL A 121 -15.71 1.80 3.53
C VAL A 121 -16.75 0.69 3.53
N ARG A 122 -17.19 0.20 4.71
CA ARG A 122 -18.25 -0.81 4.79
C ARG A 122 -19.52 -0.38 4.06
N ARG A 123 -19.99 0.85 4.30
CA ARG A 123 -21.19 1.37 3.62
C ARG A 123 -21.03 1.44 2.12
N ILE A 124 -19.85 1.79 1.60
CA ILE A 124 -19.59 1.78 0.16
C ILE A 124 -19.68 0.36 -0.37
N HIS A 125 -19.08 -0.62 0.31
CA HIS A 125 -19.05 -2.01 -0.11
C HIS A 125 -20.44 -2.66 -0.14
N GLU A 126 -21.40 -2.21 0.67
CA GLU A 126 -22.79 -2.68 0.63
C GLU A 126 -23.48 -2.41 -0.72
N TYR A 127 -23.03 -1.41 -1.47
CA TYR A 127 -23.58 -1.03 -2.77
C TYR A 127 -22.76 -1.53 -3.97
N VAL A 128 -21.56 -2.08 -3.72
CA VAL A 128 -20.67 -2.58 -4.77
C VAL A 128 -20.98 -4.05 -4.99
N THR A 129 -21.88 -4.32 -5.95
CA THR A 129 -22.32 -5.66 -6.31
C THR A 129 -22.40 -5.81 -7.81
N GLY A 130 -22.25 -7.02 -8.34
CA GLY A 130 -22.33 -7.25 -9.77
C GLY A 130 -22.10 -8.70 -10.17
N VAL A 131 -21.77 -8.86 -11.45
CA VAL A 131 -21.37 -10.14 -12.03
C VAL A 131 -20.01 -9.95 -12.68
N ASP A 132 -19.06 -10.80 -12.34
CA ASP A 132 -17.77 -10.84 -13.02
C ASP A 132 -17.95 -11.43 -14.44
N ALA A 133 -17.56 -10.67 -15.45
CA ALA A 133 -17.73 -11.04 -16.85
C ALA A 133 -16.84 -12.24 -17.27
N VAL A 134 -15.75 -12.48 -16.53
CA VAL A 134 -14.79 -13.57 -16.86
C VAL A 134 -15.27 -14.91 -16.31
N THR A 135 -15.77 -14.93 -15.07
CA THR A 135 -16.19 -16.17 -14.41
C THR A 135 -17.69 -16.41 -14.43
N GLY A 136 -18.50 -15.40 -14.77
CA GLY A 136 -19.96 -15.43 -14.67
C GLY A 136 -20.50 -15.45 -13.23
N ARG A 137 -19.63 -15.34 -12.23
CA ARG A 137 -20.03 -15.39 -10.80
C ARG A 137 -20.52 -14.03 -10.33
N ARG A 138 -21.54 -14.04 -9.48
CA ARG A 138 -21.94 -12.84 -8.71
C ARG A 138 -20.91 -12.50 -7.67
N TYR A 139 -20.75 -11.21 -7.37
CA TYR A 139 -19.94 -10.71 -6.28
C TYR A 139 -20.67 -9.63 -5.48
N GLU A 140 -20.30 -9.53 -4.23
CA GLU A 140 -20.63 -8.45 -3.31
C GLU A 140 -19.32 -8.02 -2.64
N ALA A 141 -18.94 -6.74 -2.72
CA ALA A 141 -17.69 -6.29 -2.12
C ALA A 141 -17.71 -6.36 -0.58
N SER A 142 -18.88 -6.51 0.02
CA SER A 142 -19.08 -6.78 1.45
C SER A 142 -18.90 -8.25 1.84
N ASP A 143 -18.69 -9.16 0.87
CA ASP A 143 -18.43 -10.58 1.16
C ASP A 143 -17.16 -10.72 2.01
N PRO A 144 -17.25 -11.32 3.22
CA PRO A 144 -16.10 -11.51 4.09
C PRO A 144 -14.93 -12.23 3.45
N ALA A 145 -15.16 -13.13 2.48
CA ALA A 145 -14.08 -13.82 1.77
C ALA A 145 -13.30 -12.88 0.85
N LEU A 146 -13.98 -11.95 0.16
CA LEU A 146 -13.31 -10.93 -0.66
C LEU A 146 -12.57 -9.90 0.19
N LEU A 147 -13.19 -9.44 1.28
CA LEU A 147 -12.56 -8.53 2.23
C LEU A 147 -11.30 -9.15 2.85
N LEU A 148 -11.39 -10.44 3.21
CA LEU A 148 -10.26 -11.18 3.78
C LEU A 148 -9.13 -11.32 2.77
N TRP A 149 -9.40 -11.64 1.50
CA TRP A 149 -8.39 -11.68 0.45
C TRP A 149 -7.65 -10.34 0.32
N VAL A 150 -8.40 -9.23 0.22
CA VAL A 150 -7.83 -7.88 0.11
C VAL A 150 -6.96 -7.55 1.33
N HIS A 151 -7.40 -7.91 2.52
CA HIS A 151 -6.65 -7.72 3.76
C HIS A 151 -5.36 -8.54 3.80
N VAL A 152 -5.44 -9.85 3.51
CA VAL A 152 -4.27 -10.75 3.53
C VAL A 152 -3.24 -10.31 2.49
N ALA A 153 -3.69 -9.95 1.28
CA ALA A 153 -2.80 -9.43 0.24
C ALA A 153 -2.05 -8.16 0.69
N LEU A 154 -2.70 -7.26 1.44
CA LEU A 154 -2.07 -6.07 2.00
C LEU A 154 -1.02 -6.42 3.07
N VAL A 155 -1.39 -7.25 4.03
CA VAL A 155 -0.52 -7.61 5.17
C VAL A 155 0.72 -8.37 4.68
N GLU A 156 0.53 -9.37 3.82
CA GLU A 156 1.63 -10.15 3.25
C GLU A 156 2.52 -9.30 2.35
N SER A 157 1.97 -8.40 1.55
CA SER A 157 2.75 -7.47 0.71
C SER A 157 3.60 -6.53 1.53
N SER A 158 3.09 -6.05 2.65
CA SER A 158 3.85 -5.19 3.57
C SER A 158 5.07 -5.93 4.16
N LEU A 159 4.87 -7.19 4.56
CA LEU A 159 5.94 -8.03 5.07
C LEU A 159 6.97 -8.39 3.98
N ALA A 160 6.51 -8.73 2.77
CA ALA A 160 7.37 -9.12 1.66
C ALA A 160 8.25 -7.95 1.19
N ALA A 161 7.66 -6.77 0.98
CA ALA A 161 8.39 -5.56 0.58
C ALA A 161 9.35 -5.09 1.68
N GLY A 162 8.90 -5.10 2.95
CA GLY A 162 9.73 -4.73 4.10
C GLY A 162 10.95 -5.62 4.25
N ARG A 163 10.84 -6.92 3.97
CA ARG A 163 11.95 -7.87 4.01
C ARG A 163 13.04 -7.58 2.97
N LEU A 164 12.64 -7.11 1.79
CA LEU A 164 13.57 -6.82 0.69
C LEU A 164 14.14 -5.41 0.74
N PHE A 165 13.31 -4.43 1.06
CA PHE A 165 13.68 -3.02 0.86
C PHE A 165 13.56 -2.15 2.11
N GLY A 166 12.95 -2.66 3.19
CA GLY A 166 12.66 -1.92 4.40
C GLY A 166 13.55 -2.27 5.58
N THR A 167 13.08 -1.87 6.76
CA THR A 167 13.72 -2.18 8.03
C THR A 167 13.49 -3.66 8.38
N PRO A 168 14.54 -4.44 8.64
CA PRO A 168 14.41 -5.84 9.00
C PRO A 168 13.51 -6.06 10.22
N LEU A 169 12.58 -6.99 10.09
CA LEU A 169 11.73 -7.49 11.17
C LEU A 169 12.23 -8.86 11.62
N THR A 170 12.14 -9.14 12.91
CA THR A 170 12.29 -10.52 13.41
C THR A 170 11.09 -11.36 12.99
N ALA A 171 11.22 -12.70 13.06
CA ALA A 171 10.07 -13.59 12.83
C ALA A 171 8.92 -13.28 13.80
N GLY A 172 9.23 -13.06 15.08
CA GLY A 172 8.23 -12.68 16.08
C GLY A 172 7.58 -11.31 15.82
N ASP A 173 8.33 -10.32 15.28
CA ASP A 173 7.74 -9.05 14.86
C ASP A 173 6.79 -9.25 13.66
N SER A 174 7.14 -10.12 12.71
CA SER A 174 6.30 -10.41 11.54
C SER A 174 4.97 -11.06 11.95
N ASP A 175 4.99 -12.02 12.86
CA ASP A 175 3.78 -12.62 13.42
C ASP A 175 2.98 -11.60 14.23
N ARG A 176 3.65 -10.77 15.02
CA ARG A 176 3.00 -9.70 15.77
C ARG A 176 2.32 -8.69 14.84
N TYR A 177 2.94 -8.31 13.73
CA TYR A 177 2.30 -7.45 12.72
C TYR A 177 1.02 -8.08 12.17
N ALA A 178 1.06 -9.35 11.77
CA ALA A 178 -0.12 -10.06 11.30
C ALA A 178 -1.25 -10.07 12.36
N ALA A 179 -0.90 -10.34 13.62
CA ALA A 179 -1.86 -10.36 14.73
C ALA A 179 -2.43 -8.96 15.04
N GLU A 180 -1.60 -7.92 15.01
CA GLU A 180 -2.04 -6.53 15.20
C GLU A 180 -3.03 -6.12 14.11
N MET A 181 -2.79 -6.49 12.85
CA MET A 181 -3.64 -6.12 11.71
C MET A 181 -5.02 -6.78 11.69
N VAL A 182 -5.28 -7.79 12.51
CA VAL A 182 -6.60 -8.42 12.66
C VAL A 182 -7.70 -7.39 12.92
N VAL A 183 -7.45 -6.40 13.77
CA VAL A 183 -8.45 -5.36 14.07
C VAL A 183 -8.83 -4.53 12.84
N ALA A 184 -7.90 -4.31 11.91
CA ALA A 184 -8.19 -3.58 10.68
C ALA A 184 -9.15 -4.35 9.77
N ALA A 185 -9.02 -5.68 9.70
CA ALA A 185 -9.96 -6.55 8.98
C ALA A 185 -11.34 -6.58 9.64
N GLU A 186 -11.40 -6.66 10.96
CA GLU A 186 -12.68 -6.62 11.71
C GLU A 186 -13.43 -5.31 11.44
N LEU A 187 -12.73 -4.18 11.43
CA LEU A 187 -13.33 -2.88 11.18
C LEU A 187 -13.97 -2.76 9.79
N VAL A 188 -13.55 -3.52 8.81
CA VAL A 188 -14.18 -3.54 7.47
C VAL A 188 -15.20 -4.66 7.29
N GLY A 189 -15.40 -5.53 8.28
CA GLY A 189 -16.48 -6.52 8.30
C GLY A 189 -16.03 -7.97 8.20
N VAL A 190 -14.74 -8.28 8.30
CA VAL A 190 -14.25 -9.67 8.36
C VAL A 190 -14.45 -10.23 9.77
N PRO A 191 -15.08 -11.40 9.97
CA PRO A 191 -15.11 -12.06 11.27
C PRO A 191 -13.69 -12.34 11.78
N ARG A 192 -13.43 -12.01 13.05
CA ARG A 192 -12.11 -12.08 13.68
C ARG A 192 -11.47 -13.46 13.58
N ASP A 193 -12.25 -14.49 13.79
CA ASP A 193 -11.81 -15.90 13.79
C ASP A 193 -11.39 -16.41 12.41
N LEU A 194 -11.74 -15.69 11.34
CA LEU A 194 -11.29 -16.00 9.97
C LEU A 194 -9.98 -15.34 9.60
N VAL A 195 -9.54 -14.32 10.35
CA VAL A 195 -8.36 -13.51 9.97
C VAL A 195 -7.06 -14.20 10.38
N PRO A 196 -6.15 -14.51 9.43
CA PRO A 196 -4.84 -15.08 9.75
C PRO A 196 -4.01 -14.11 10.63
N ALA A 197 -3.53 -14.61 11.77
CA ALA A 197 -2.82 -13.81 12.78
C ALA A 197 -1.33 -14.19 12.90
N SER A 198 -0.76 -14.90 11.93
CA SER A 198 0.65 -15.26 11.85
C SER A 198 1.10 -15.38 10.40
N VAL A 199 2.40 -15.34 10.15
CA VAL A 199 2.99 -15.49 8.80
C VAL A 199 2.61 -16.84 8.17
N ASP A 200 2.67 -17.91 8.94
CA ASP A 200 2.31 -19.25 8.47
C ASP A 200 0.82 -19.34 8.12
N ALA A 201 -0.05 -18.71 8.92
CA ALA A 201 -1.48 -18.66 8.64
C ALA A 201 -1.79 -17.82 7.38
N LEU A 202 -1.09 -16.69 7.16
CA LEU A 202 -1.18 -15.90 5.92
C LEU A 202 -0.80 -16.76 4.72
N GLY A 203 0.33 -17.46 4.77
CA GLY A 203 0.79 -18.35 3.70
C GLY A 203 -0.21 -19.46 3.41
N SER A 204 -0.75 -20.11 4.42
CA SER A 204 -1.76 -21.17 4.29
C SER A 204 -3.05 -20.65 3.66
N TYR A 205 -3.51 -19.47 4.05
CA TYR A 205 -4.68 -18.84 3.45
C TYR A 205 -4.45 -18.51 1.96
N ILE A 206 -3.31 -17.88 1.61
CA ILE A 206 -2.97 -17.57 0.22
C ILE A 206 -2.97 -18.86 -0.62
N ALA A 207 -2.34 -19.92 -0.13
CA ALA A 207 -2.31 -21.21 -0.84
C ALA A 207 -3.72 -21.78 -1.07
N SER A 208 -4.63 -21.60 -0.11
CA SER A 208 -6.03 -22.05 -0.24
C SER A 208 -6.83 -21.28 -1.27
N VAL A 209 -6.56 -19.98 -1.45
CA VAL A 209 -7.26 -19.11 -2.42
C VAL A 209 -6.62 -19.18 -3.81
N GLN A 210 -5.35 -19.53 -3.91
CA GLN A 210 -4.58 -19.53 -5.17
C GLN A 210 -5.28 -20.22 -6.35
N PRO A 211 -6.01 -21.35 -6.21
CA PRO A 211 -6.74 -21.97 -7.33
C PRO A 211 -7.86 -21.08 -7.93
N GLU A 212 -8.37 -20.11 -7.18
CA GLU A 212 -9.39 -19.16 -7.67
C GLU A 212 -8.78 -17.95 -8.37
N LEU A 213 -7.48 -17.69 -8.16
CA LEU A 213 -6.81 -16.52 -8.69
C LEU A 213 -6.52 -16.66 -10.18
N ARG A 214 -6.58 -15.53 -10.88
CA ARG A 214 -6.22 -15.41 -12.31
C ARG A 214 -6.02 -13.97 -12.71
N CYS A 215 -5.15 -13.71 -13.66
CA CYS A 215 -5.01 -12.40 -14.28
C CYS A 215 -6.14 -12.21 -15.30
N THR A 216 -7.16 -11.43 -14.94
CA THR A 216 -8.24 -11.02 -15.86
C THR A 216 -7.75 -9.90 -16.78
N PRO A 217 -8.42 -9.62 -17.93
CA PRO A 217 -8.07 -8.48 -18.77
C PRO A 217 -8.05 -7.15 -17.99
N ALA A 218 -9.03 -6.93 -17.11
CA ALA A 218 -9.06 -5.75 -16.24
C ALA A 218 -7.90 -5.69 -15.25
N ALA A 219 -7.48 -6.84 -14.68
CA ALA A 219 -6.31 -6.91 -13.82
C ALA A 219 -5.02 -6.58 -14.60
N SER A 220 -4.86 -7.16 -15.79
CA SER A 220 -3.70 -6.88 -16.65
C SER A 220 -3.62 -5.41 -17.05
N GLU A 221 -4.74 -4.82 -17.51
CA GLU A 221 -4.82 -3.41 -17.90
C GLU A 221 -4.51 -2.47 -16.73
N SER A 222 -5.14 -2.69 -15.57
CA SER A 222 -4.94 -1.80 -14.41
C SER A 222 -3.52 -1.88 -13.85
N MET A 223 -2.91 -3.06 -13.84
CA MET A 223 -1.54 -3.22 -13.36
C MET A 223 -0.52 -2.68 -14.37
N ALA A 224 -0.72 -2.87 -15.67
CA ALA A 224 0.11 -2.24 -16.69
C ALA A 224 0.11 -0.72 -16.54
N TYR A 225 -1.06 -0.12 -16.33
CA TYR A 225 -1.19 1.32 -16.07
C TYR A 225 -0.46 1.77 -14.80
N LEU A 226 -0.58 1.02 -13.70
CA LEU A 226 0.07 1.37 -12.43
C LEU A 226 1.60 1.20 -12.49
N LEU A 227 2.09 0.22 -13.23
CA LEU A 227 3.52 -0.05 -13.34
C LEU A 227 4.22 0.84 -14.37
N ASP A 228 3.48 1.32 -15.36
CA ASP A 228 3.99 2.20 -16.42
C ASP A 228 2.94 3.27 -16.78
N PRO A 229 2.70 4.25 -15.89
CA PRO A 229 1.71 5.29 -16.10
C PRO A 229 2.04 6.12 -17.35
N PRO A 230 1.10 6.31 -18.28
CA PRO A 230 1.32 7.09 -19.48
C PRO A 230 1.58 8.56 -19.15
N GLY A 231 2.51 9.18 -19.88
CA GLY A 231 2.85 10.61 -19.73
C GLY A 231 3.71 10.92 -18.52
N MET A 232 4.32 9.90 -17.91
CA MET A 232 5.35 10.08 -16.89
C MET A 232 6.61 10.64 -17.55
N GLU A 233 7.18 11.67 -16.94
CA GLU A 233 8.35 12.32 -17.47
C GLU A 233 9.64 11.55 -17.18
N GLU A 234 10.67 11.75 -18.01
CA GLU A 234 11.86 10.89 -18.11
C GLU A 234 12.55 10.65 -16.77
N ASP A 235 12.79 11.71 -15.99
CA ASP A 235 13.49 11.60 -14.70
C ASP A 235 12.68 10.86 -13.63
N LEU A 236 11.35 11.04 -13.63
CA LEU A 236 10.46 10.30 -12.73
C LEU A 236 10.27 8.88 -13.23
N ALA A 237 10.26 8.66 -14.53
CA ALA A 237 10.13 7.35 -15.14
C ALA A 237 11.29 6.43 -14.73
N GLU A 238 12.52 6.96 -14.58
CA GLU A 238 13.67 6.19 -14.08
C GLU A 238 13.44 5.73 -12.64
N ILE A 239 13.07 6.66 -11.73
CA ILE A 239 12.76 6.32 -10.32
C ILE A 239 11.60 5.33 -10.25
N TRP A 240 10.57 5.54 -11.08
CA TRP A 240 9.41 4.67 -11.12
C TRP A 240 9.74 3.28 -11.68
N ALA A 241 10.66 3.19 -12.66
CA ALA A 241 11.16 1.91 -13.16
C ALA A 241 11.86 1.09 -12.08
N ASP A 242 12.64 1.73 -11.21
CA ASP A 242 13.26 1.08 -10.05
C ASP A 242 12.20 0.57 -9.07
N ILE A 243 11.18 1.38 -8.78
CA ILE A 243 10.08 0.98 -7.89
C ILE A 243 9.29 -0.18 -8.51
N ARG A 244 8.97 -0.10 -9.80
CA ARG A 244 8.32 -1.18 -10.57
C ARG A 244 9.11 -2.49 -10.46
N ASP A 245 10.42 -2.44 -10.70
CA ASP A 245 11.27 -3.62 -10.60
C ASP A 245 11.27 -4.19 -9.17
N GLY A 246 11.24 -3.33 -8.15
CA GLY A 246 11.07 -3.74 -6.76
C GLY A 246 9.73 -4.42 -6.50
N VAL A 247 8.64 -3.91 -7.07
CA VAL A 247 7.32 -4.53 -7.00
C VAL A 247 7.35 -5.92 -7.63
N LEU A 248 7.82 -6.02 -8.88
CA LEU A 248 7.86 -7.28 -9.62
C LEU A 248 8.77 -8.31 -8.97
N ALA A 249 9.95 -7.90 -8.48
CA ALA A 249 10.89 -8.78 -7.77
C ALA A 249 10.33 -9.28 -6.43
N SER A 250 9.44 -8.53 -5.79
CA SER A 250 8.83 -8.90 -4.51
C SER A 250 7.63 -9.83 -4.64
N LEU A 251 7.01 -9.94 -5.83
CA LEU A 251 5.90 -10.85 -6.08
C LEU A 251 6.36 -12.32 -5.97
N PRO A 252 5.49 -13.23 -5.51
CA PRO A 252 5.77 -14.66 -5.60
C PRO A 252 5.75 -15.11 -7.07
N ASP A 253 6.54 -16.16 -7.39
CA ASP A 253 6.71 -16.67 -8.75
C ASP A 253 5.38 -16.93 -9.45
N TRP A 254 4.46 -17.61 -8.78
CA TRP A 254 3.15 -17.92 -9.32
C TRP A 254 2.32 -16.66 -9.70
N ALA A 255 2.48 -15.55 -8.98
CA ALA A 255 1.78 -14.31 -9.31
C ALA A 255 2.43 -13.61 -10.52
N ARG A 256 3.77 -13.64 -10.62
CA ARG A 256 4.49 -13.17 -11.81
C ARG A 256 4.07 -13.96 -13.04
N ASP A 257 4.02 -15.27 -12.92
CA ASP A 257 3.61 -16.18 -14.01
C ASP A 257 2.18 -15.87 -14.48
N MET A 258 1.24 -15.62 -13.54
CA MET A 258 -0.14 -15.24 -13.88
C MET A 258 -0.23 -13.93 -14.67
N TYR A 259 0.65 -12.96 -14.39
CA TYR A 259 0.74 -11.71 -15.11
C TYR A 259 1.58 -11.79 -16.39
N GLY A 260 2.35 -12.87 -16.56
CA GLY A 260 3.28 -13.04 -17.69
C GLY A 260 4.56 -12.21 -17.57
N TYR A 261 4.97 -11.86 -16.34
CA TYR A 261 6.23 -11.15 -16.10
C TYR A 261 7.39 -12.13 -15.90
N ASP A 262 8.39 -12.04 -16.77
CA ASP A 262 9.70 -12.68 -16.60
C ASP A 262 10.64 -11.67 -15.91
N VAL A 263 11.03 -11.97 -14.68
CA VAL A 263 11.83 -11.08 -13.85
C VAL A 263 13.12 -11.76 -13.43
N ALA A 264 14.25 -11.15 -13.78
CA ALA A 264 15.55 -11.62 -13.35
C ALA A 264 15.67 -11.66 -11.82
N PRO A 265 16.43 -12.60 -11.24
CA PRO A 265 16.65 -12.63 -9.80
C PRO A 265 17.23 -11.32 -9.27
N LEU A 266 16.68 -10.87 -8.15
CA LEU A 266 17.11 -9.63 -7.49
C LEU A 266 18.56 -9.75 -6.99
N THR A 267 19.47 -8.98 -7.59
CA THR A 267 20.86 -8.91 -7.14
C THR A 267 21.01 -7.91 -5.99
N PRO A 268 22.05 -8.04 -5.13
CA PRO A 268 22.30 -7.04 -4.08
C PRO A 268 22.51 -5.62 -4.61
N ALA A 269 23.13 -5.46 -5.79
CA ALA A 269 23.30 -4.17 -6.43
C ALA A 269 21.93 -3.58 -6.82
N ARG A 270 21.08 -4.36 -7.50
CA ARG A 270 19.74 -3.93 -7.90
C ARG A 270 18.84 -3.59 -6.71
N GLN A 271 18.96 -4.38 -5.63
CA GLN A 271 18.26 -4.09 -4.37
C GLN A 271 18.66 -2.73 -3.78
N THR A 272 19.96 -2.39 -3.84
CA THR A 272 20.48 -1.09 -3.37
C THR A 272 19.95 0.07 -4.23
N GLU A 273 19.92 -0.08 -5.57
CA GLU A 273 19.36 0.92 -6.49
C GLU A 273 17.88 1.19 -6.19
N ILE A 274 17.08 0.16 -6.01
CA ILE A 274 15.66 0.28 -5.63
C ILE A 274 15.52 0.99 -4.27
N GLN A 275 16.35 0.67 -3.29
CA GLN A 275 16.33 1.36 -1.99
C GLN A 275 16.69 2.85 -2.12
N GLN A 276 17.61 3.20 -3.02
CA GLN A 276 17.95 4.60 -3.31
C GLN A 276 16.77 5.33 -3.96
N ALA A 277 16.12 4.73 -4.94
CA ALA A 277 14.92 5.29 -5.58
C ALA A 277 13.79 5.52 -4.56
N LEU A 278 13.55 4.57 -3.66
CA LEU A 278 12.60 4.73 -2.56
C LEU A 278 13.00 5.87 -1.61
N GLY A 279 14.30 6.04 -1.34
CA GLY A 279 14.83 7.14 -0.55
C GLY A 279 14.60 8.51 -1.19
N ILE A 280 14.76 8.61 -2.50
CA ILE A 280 14.48 9.83 -3.26
C ILE A 280 12.98 10.16 -3.19
N LEU A 281 12.11 9.18 -3.47
CA LEU A 281 10.67 9.37 -3.39
C LEU A 281 10.21 9.79 -2.00
N ASP A 282 10.76 9.18 -0.94
CA ASP A 282 10.47 9.54 0.45
C ASP A 282 10.95 10.97 0.79
N ALA A 283 12.10 11.40 0.28
CA ALA A 283 12.60 12.75 0.47
C ALA A 283 11.70 13.80 -0.21
N VAL A 284 11.20 13.51 -1.41
CA VAL A 284 10.22 14.37 -2.09
C VAL A 284 8.92 14.43 -1.28
N PHE A 285 8.42 13.29 -0.83
CA PHE A 285 7.22 13.19 -0.01
C PHE A 285 7.35 13.95 1.32
N LEU A 286 8.52 13.90 1.98
CA LEU A 286 8.80 14.64 3.20
C LEU A 286 8.91 16.16 2.98
N GLY A 287 9.18 16.60 1.75
CA GLY A 287 9.18 18.01 1.38
C GLY A 287 7.79 18.64 1.33
N GLU A 288 6.74 17.81 1.27
CA GLU A 288 5.37 18.29 1.22
C GLU A 288 4.89 18.90 2.53
N PRO A 289 4.05 19.96 2.46
CA PRO A 289 3.56 20.66 3.65
C PRO A 289 2.91 19.73 4.67
N GLY A 290 3.35 19.79 5.91
CA GLY A 290 2.81 19.02 7.03
C GLY A 290 3.27 17.57 7.13
N VAL A 291 3.83 16.96 6.07
CA VAL A 291 4.28 15.55 6.09
C VAL A 291 5.44 15.36 7.05
N LEU A 292 6.46 16.24 6.97
CA LEU A 292 7.61 16.17 7.85
C LEU A 292 7.22 16.30 9.32
N GLU A 293 6.31 17.22 9.64
CA GLU A 293 5.82 17.42 11.01
C GLU A 293 5.02 16.20 11.49
N ALA A 294 4.14 15.67 10.65
CA ALA A 294 3.38 14.45 10.94
C ALA A 294 4.32 13.27 11.22
N ARG A 295 5.33 13.09 10.39
CA ARG A 295 6.33 12.02 10.53
C ARG A 295 7.22 12.19 11.76
N GLN A 296 7.59 13.43 12.08
CA GLN A 296 8.34 13.73 13.31
C GLN A 296 7.51 13.39 14.56
N ARG A 297 6.22 13.73 14.59
CA ARG A 297 5.31 13.37 15.69
C ARG A 297 5.25 11.85 15.88
N ILE A 298 5.04 11.08 14.80
CA ILE A 298 5.06 9.61 14.84
C ILE A 298 6.38 9.10 15.41
N THR A 299 7.52 9.58 14.89
CA THR A 299 8.85 9.13 15.28
C THR A 299 9.13 9.43 16.77
N LEU A 300 8.74 10.62 17.25
CA LEU A 300 8.94 11.01 18.65
C LEU A 300 8.10 10.12 19.59
N ARG A 301 6.86 9.80 19.22
CA ARG A 301 6.00 8.90 20.00
C ARG A 301 6.59 7.47 20.04
N MET A 302 7.06 6.95 18.90
CA MET A 302 7.71 5.63 18.86
C MET A 302 8.95 5.57 19.76
N ARG A 303 9.80 6.61 19.71
CA ARG A 303 11.01 6.69 20.58
C ARG A 303 10.65 6.79 22.06
N ALA A 304 9.59 7.51 22.40
CA ALA A 304 9.12 7.60 23.78
C ALA A 304 8.62 6.22 24.29
N ALA A 305 7.84 5.51 23.47
CA ALA A 305 7.33 4.19 23.82
C ALA A 305 8.42 3.10 23.95
N GLN A 306 9.57 3.27 23.26
CA GLN A 306 10.72 2.34 23.38
C GLN A 306 11.55 2.57 24.67
N ARG A 307 11.35 3.71 25.35
CA ARG A 307 12.06 4.06 26.59
C ARG A 307 11.24 3.78 27.85
N ALA A 308 9.97 3.54 27.70
CA ALA A 308 9.03 3.22 28.78
C ALA A 308 8.95 1.71 29.04
#